data_ff9fc8c19f33ab0d107a57343348e622
#
_entry.id   ff9fc8c19f33ab0d107a57343348e622
#
_cell.length_a   1.000
_cell.length_b   1.000
_cell.length_c   1.000
_cell.angle_alpha   90.00
_cell.angle_beta   90.00
_cell.angle_gamma   90.00
#
_symmetry.space_group_name_H-M   'P 1'
#
loop_
_entity.id
_entity.type
_entity.pdbx_description
1 polymer ?
#
loop_
_entity_poly.entity_id
_entity_poly.type
_entity_poly.pdbx_seq_one_letter_code
_entity_poly.pdbx_strand_id
1 'polypeptide(L)'
;MGFNPKISMRENLHRGCSWWRPELTTEQDMYDIAAATQKVFEYCLLNLSRCAYALTGSKYVALAGGGAMNRQAVDLIRVMWHDVHIPKNPGDPGSCVGAVLAKTQQRISIDNKWHR
;
A
#
# COMPACT_ATOMS: atom_id res chain seq x y z
N MET A 1 12.61 -16.61 0.19
CA MET A 1 11.34 -16.73 -0.54
C MET A 1 11.26 -15.59 -1.53
N GLY A 2 11.25 -15.90 -2.82
CA GLY A 2 11.07 -14.90 -3.86
C GLY A 2 9.64 -14.35 -3.82
N PHE A 3 9.48 -13.04 -4.06
CA PHE A 3 8.20 -12.46 -4.39
C PHE A 3 7.67 -13.18 -5.65
N ASN A 4 6.50 -13.77 -5.53
CA ASN A 4 5.85 -14.38 -6.68
C ASN A 4 4.92 -13.35 -7.34
N PRO A 5 5.35 -12.70 -8.43
CA PRO A 5 4.52 -11.69 -9.11
C PRO A 5 3.27 -12.29 -9.77
N LYS A 6 3.15 -13.61 -9.76
CA LYS A 6 2.02 -14.35 -10.33
C LYS A 6 0.94 -14.73 -9.31
N ILE A 7 0.90 -14.10 -8.13
CA ILE A 7 -0.30 -14.18 -7.29
C ILE A 7 -1.40 -13.41 -8.04
N SER A 8 -2.03 -14.10 -8.98
CA SER A 8 -3.27 -13.61 -9.55
C SER A 8 -4.37 -13.95 -8.56
N MET A 9 -5.10 -12.97 -8.10
CA MET A 9 -6.39 -13.25 -7.48
C MET A 9 -7.26 -13.90 -8.55
N ARG A 10 -7.80 -15.07 -8.27
CA ARG A 10 -8.72 -15.77 -9.19
C ARG A 10 -9.90 -14.88 -9.57
N GLU A 11 -10.26 -13.98 -8.65
CA GLU A 11 -11.42 -13.13 -8.73
C GLU A 11 -11.04 -11.67 -8.50
N ASN A 12 -11.51 -10.80 -9.37
CA ASN A 12 -11.31 -9.37 -9.22
C ASN A 12 -12.40 -8.77 -8.31
N LEU A 13 -12.07 -8.52 -7.07
CA LEU A 13 -12.99 -7.96 -6.08
C LEU A 13 -13.14 -6.42 -6.17
N HIS A 14 -12.54 -5.78 -7.16
CA HIS A 14 -12.62 -4.32 -7.34
C HIS A 14 -14.07 -3.81 -7.50
N ARG A 15 -14.94 -4.61 -8.07
CA ARG A 15 -16.37 -4.31 -8.25
C ARG A 15 -17.24 -4.73 -7.07
N GLY A 16 -16.64 -5.12 -5.95
CA GLY A 16 -17.33 -5.67 -4.79
C GLY A 16 -17.34 -7.18 -4.77
N CYS A 17 -17.92 -7.77 -3.73
CA CYS A 17 -17.89 -9.21 -3.47
C CYS A 17 -19.24 -9.91 -3.62
N SER A 18 -20.32 -9.19 -3.85
CA SER A 18 -21.67 -9.75 -3.92
C SER A 18 -21.86 -10.82 -5.02
N TRP A 19 -21.13 -10.70 -6.12
CA TRP A 19 -21.13 -11.69 -7.20
C TRP A 19 -20.23 -12.89 -6.94
N TRP A 20 -19.22 -12.72 -6.09
CA TRP A 20 -18.25 -13.77 -5.76
C TRP A 20 -18.76 -14.74 -4.70
N ARG A 21 -19.42 -14.22 -3.68
CA ARG A 21 -20.00 -14.97 -2.57
C ARG A 21 -21.39 -14.43 -2.24
N PRO A 22 -22.40 -14.69 -3.11
CA PRO A 22 -23.73 -14.10 -2.96
C PRO A 22 -24.47 -14.58 -1.72
N GLU A 23 -24.04 -15.68 -1.10
CA GLU A 23 -24.58 -16.19 0.17
C GLU A 23 -24.18 -15.35 1.40
N LEU A 24 -23.14 -14.54 1.28
CA LEU A 24 -22.66 -13.69 2.37
C LEU A 24 -23.41 -12.35 2.33
N THR A 25 -24.48 -12.25 3.11
CA THR A 25 -25.42 -11.11 3.05
C THR A 25 -25.60 -10.39 4.38
N THR A 26 -25.10 -10.94 5.48
CA THR A 26 -25.24 -10.32 6.80
C THR A 26 -24.22 -9.20 7.02
N GLU A 27 -24.50 -8.31 7.94
CA GLU A 27 -23.56 -7.27 8.36
C GLU A 27 -22.26 -7.87 8.92
N GLN A 28 -22.37 -8.98 9.65
CA GLN A 28 -21.21 -9.69 10.16
C GLN A 28 -20.36 -10.27 9.02
N ASP A 29 -20.98 -10.81 7.97
CA ASP A 29 -20.27 -11.30 6.79
C ASP A 29 -19.45 -10.17 6.13
N MET A 30 -20.00 -8.94 6.07
CA MET A 30 -19.29 -7.79 5.51
C MET A 30 -18.08 -7.40 6.36
N TYR A 31 -18.22 -7.43 7.69
CA TYR A 31 -17.10 -7.18 8.60
C TYR A 31 -16.01 -8.26 8.47
N ASP A 32 -16.40 -9.51 8.35
CA ASP A 32 -15.47 -10.63 8.20
C ASP A 32 -14.68 -10.53 6.88
N ILE A 33 -15.37 -10.18 5.78
CA ILE A 33 -14.73 -9.96 4.48
C ILE A 33 -13.74 -8.78 4.56
N ALA A 34 -14.15 -7.68 5.18
CA ALA A 34 -13.29 -6.51 5.34
C ALA A 34 -12.05 -6.84 6.17
N ALA A 35 -12.22 -7.56 7.28
CA ALA A 35 -11.12 -8.00 8.13
C ALA A 35 -10.17 -8.96 7.40
N ALA A 36 -10.71 -9.90 6.65
CA ALA A 36 -9.90 -10.83 5.85
C ALA A 36 -9.12 -10.10 4.75
N THR A 37 -9.75 -9.16 4.06
CA THR A 37 -9.12 -8.32 3.04
C THR A 37 -7.97 -7.49 3.63
N GLN A 38 -8.18 -6.89 4.79
CA GLN A 38 -7.14 -6.16 5.51
C GLN A 38 -5.94 -7.06 5.84
N LYS A 39 -6.19 -8.26 6.33
CA LYS A 39 -5.14 -9.23 6.65
C LYS A 39 -4.33 -9.67 5.42
N VAL A 40 -5.00 -9.90 4.30
CA VAL A 40 -4.32 -10.21 3.04
C VAL A 40 -3.44 -9.05 2.59
N PHE A 41 -3.96 -7.82 2.68
CA PHE A 41 -3.20 -6.63 2.32
C PHE A 41 -1.95 -6.45 3.21
N GLU A 42 -2.11 -6.58 4.53
CA GLU A 42 -1.00 -6.53 5.49
C GLU A 42 0.08 -7.57 5.17
N TYR A 43 -0.35 -8.81 4.89
CA TYR A 43 0.56 -9.90 4.52
C TYR A 43 1.33 -9.60 3.23
N CYS A 44 0.63 -9.12 2.20
CA CYS A 44 1.26 -8.78 0.92
C CYS A 44 2.27 -7.63 1.07
N LEU A 45 1.89 -6.57 1.80
CA LEU A 45 2.77 -5.43 2.02
C LEU A 45 4.01 -5.82 2.83
N LEU A 46 3.84 -6.65 3.85
CA LEU A 46 4.95 -7.13 4.67
C LEU A 46 5.93 -7.97 3.86
N ASN A 47 5.42 -8.87 3.01
CA ASN A 47 6.27 -9.69 2.14
C ASN A 47 6.99 -8.85 1.09
N LEU A 48 6.29 -7.89 0.47
CA LEU A 48 6.92 -6.97 -0.48
C LEU A 48 8.02 -6.15 0.19
N SER A 49 7.77 -5.68 1.40
CA SER A 49 8.73 -4.94 2.22
C SER A 49 9.97 -5.77 2.55
N ARG A 50 9.79 -7.04 2.94
CA ARG A 50 10.90 -7.98 3.17
C ARG A 50 11.74 -8.23 1.93
N CYS A 51 11.09 -8.40 0.78
CA CYS A 51 11.79 -8.55 -0.50
C CYS A 51 12.61 -7.30 -0.85
N ALA A 52 12.02 -6.12 -0.69
CA ALA A 52 12.71 -4.86 -0.95
C ALA A 52 13.94 -4.69 -0.03
N TYR A 53 13.79 -5.00 1.25
CA TYR A 53 14.89 -4.96 2.20
C TYR A 53 16.01 -5.94 1.82
N ALA A 54 15.66 -7.18 1.48
CA ALA A 54 16.63 -8.21 1.08
C ALA A 54 17.38 -7.84 -0.20
N LEU A 55 16.70 -7.22 -1.16
CA LEU A 55 17.29 -6.84 -2.45
C LEU A 55 18.20 -5.61 -2.36
N THR A 56 17.87 -4.67 -1.49
CA THR A 56 18.54 -3.36 -1.46
C THR A 56 19.51 -3.18 -0.30
N GLY A 57 19.28 -3.88 0.82
CA GLY A 57 20.00 -3.63 2.08
C GLY A 57 19.79 -2.22 2.64
N SER A 58 18.86 -1.44 2.06
CA SER A 58 18.57 -0.08 2.52
C SER A 58 17.92 -0.11 3.91
N LYS A 59 18.24 0.90 4.70
CA LYS A 59 17.60 1.13 6.00
C LYS A 59 16.37 2.03 5.91
N TYR A 60 16.14 2.61 4.75
CA TYR A 60 15.11 3.61 4.49
C TYR A 60 14.21 3.16 3.35
N VAL A 61 12.92 3.44 3.47
CA VAL A 61 11.94 3.14 2.43
C VAL A 61 11.01 4.33 2.23
N ALA A 62 10.67 4.61 0.98
CA ALA A 62 9.60 5.53 0.62
C ALA A 62 8.40 4.72 0.16
N LEU A 63 7.23 5.01 0.73
CA LEU A 63 5.98 4.33 0.43
C LEU A 63 5.00 5.32 -0.20
N ALA A 64 4.54 5.04 -1.40
CA ALA A 64 3.57 5.84 -2.13
C ALA A 64 2.42 4.97 -2.64
N GLY A 65 1.41 5.61 -3.21
CA GLY A 65 0.17 4.95 -3.61
C GLY A 65 -0.89 4.97 -2.52
N GLY A 66 -2.14 4.64 -2.89
CA GLY A 66 -3.26 4.63 -1.94
C GLY A 66 -3.04 3.69 -0.74
N GLY A 67 -2.31 2.59 -0.94
CA GLY A 67 -1.96 1.66 0.15
C GLY A 67 -1.12 2.27 1.27
N ALA A 68 -0.36 3.34 0.97
CA ALA A 68 0.40 4.08 1.98
C ALA A 68 -0.49 4.82 3.00
N MET A 69 -1.77 4.97 2.71
CA MET A 69 -2.76 5.55 3.62
C MET A 69 -3.33 4.54 4.61
N ASN A 70 -3.06 3.25 4.41
CA ASN A 70 -3.49 2.19 5.32
C ASN A 70 -2.56 2.14 6.54
N ARG A 71 -2.96 2.82 7.59
CA ARG A 71 -2.17 3.02 8.79
C ARG A 71 -1.74 1.72 9.46
N GLN A 72 -2.67 0.77 9.60
CA GLN A 72 -2.40 -0.52 10.22
C GLN A 72 -1.29 -1.29 9.49
N ALA A 73 -1.37 -1.33 8.16
CA ALA A 73 -0.37 -2.02 7.35
C ALA A 73 0.99 -1.30 7.37
N VAL A 74 0.98 0.03 7.34
CA VAL A 74 2.21 0.84 7.42
C VAL A 74 2.90 0.65 8.77
N ASP A 75 2.16 0.61 9.86
CA ASP A 75 2.73 0.41 11.20
C ASP A 75 3.42 -0.96 11.33
N LEU A 76 2.92 -1.98 10.64
CA LEU A 76 3.58 -3.30 10.61
C LEU A 76 4.96 -3.28 9.94
N ILE A 77 5.14 -2.49 8.89
CA ILE A 77 6.43 -2.42 8.21
C ILE A 77 7.42 -1.47 8.86
N ARG A 78 6.95 -0.52 9.69
CA ARG A 78 7.83 0.42 10.40
C ARG A 78 8.86 -0.26 11.30
N VAL A 79 8.55 -1.44 11.82
CA VAL A 79 9.49 -2.20 12.65
C VAL A 79 10.69 -2.77 11.88
N MET A 80 10.57 -2.86 10.55
CA MET A 80 11.62 -3.41 9.68
C MET A 80 12.61 -2.35 9.20
N TRP A 81 12.14 -1.12 9.07
CA TRP A 81 12.91 -0.03 8.48
C TRP A 81 13.34 0.97 9.54
N HIS A 82 14.52 1.53 9.36
CA HIS A 82 14.98 2.60 10.24
C HIS A 82 14.03 3.81 10.12
N ASP A 83 13.59 4.10 8.90
CA ASP A 83 12.57 5.11 8.66
C ASP A 83 11.72 4.77 7.42
N VAL A 84 10.44 5.15 7.48
CA VAL A 84 9.44 4.98 6.41
C VAL A 84 8.91 6.34 6.02
N HIS A 85 9.29 6.80 4.83
CA HIS A 85 8.78 8.05 4.29
C HIS A 85 7.47 7.85 3.55
N ILE A 86 6.48 8.64 3.91
CA ILE A 86 5.21 8.73 3.17
C ILE A 86 5.05 10.17 2.71
N PRO A 87 4.96 10.42 1.39
CA PRO A 87 4.78 11.79 0.89
C PRO A 87 3.44 12.37 1.33
N LYS A 88 3.33 13.69 1.30
CA LYS A 88 2.12 14.42 1.72
C LYS A 88 0.86 13.98 0.97
N ASN A 89 0.99 13.68 -0.32
CA ASN A 89 -0.08 13.19 -1.17
C ASN A 89 0.32 11.83 -1.77
N PRO A 90 0.22 10.74 -1.02
CA PRO A 90 0.73 9.44 -1.48
C PRO A 90 -0.14 8.78 -2.55
N GLY A 91 -1.42 9.14 -2.64
CA GLY A 91 -2.38 8.59 -3.58
C GLY A 91 -2.44 9.32 -4.92
N ASP A 92 -3.54 9.14 -5.65
CA ASP A 92 -3.77 9.68 -6.99
C ASP A 92 -3.54 11.20 -7.12
N PRO A 93 -3.92 12.06 -6.15
CA PRO A 93 -3.64 13.49 -6.22
C PRO A 93 -2.16 13.83 -6.35
N GLY A 94 -1.28 13.02 -5.79
CA GLY A 94 0.17 13.20 -5.92
C GLY A 94 0.68 13.00 -7.34
N SER A 95 0.05 12.14 -8.12
CA SER A 95 0.37 11.91 -9.53
C SER A 95 0.11 13.15 -10.39
N CYS A 96 -0.96 13.90 -10.10
CA CYS A 96 -1.25 15.16 -10.79
C CYS A 96 -0.15 16.19 -10.57
N VAL A 97 0.30 16.33 -9.32
CA VAL A 97 1.43 17.23 -8.98
C VAL A 97 2.71 16.77 -9.68
N GLY A 98 3.00 15.47 -9.65
CA GLY A 98 4.15 14.89 -10.32
C GLY A 98 4.16 15.13 -11.83
N ALA A 99 3.01 15.02 -12.48
CA ALA A 99 2.87 15.30 -13.92
C ALA A 99 3.21 16.75 -14.27
N VAL A 100 2.74 17.71 -13.47
CA VAL A 100 3.07 19.12 -13.65
C VAL A 100 4.56 19.38 -13.45
N LEU A 101 5.15 18.82 -12.41
CA LEU A 101 6.58 18.96 -12.12
C LEU A 101 7.45 18.36 -13.22
N ALA A 102 7.06 17.20 -13.74
CA ALA A 102 7.75 16.56 -14.85
C ALA A 102 7.71 17.41 -16.12
N LYS A 103 6.56 18.05 -16.41
CA LYS A 103 6.40 18.91 -17.59
C LYS A 103 7.16 20.21 -17.46
N THR A 104 7.12 20.83 -16.29
CA THR A 104 7.73 22.15 -16.07
C THR A 104 9.19 22.08 -15.69
N GLN A 105 9.69 20.89 -15.36
CA GLN A 105 11.06 20.67 -14.85
C GLN A 105 11.37 21.51 -13.58
N GLN A 106 10.34 21.91 -12.87
CA GLN A 106 10.46 22.67 -11.63
C GLN A 106 10.67 21.73 -10.44
N ARG A 107 11.47 22.20 -9.49
CA ARG A 107 11.58 21.55 -8.17
C ARG A 107 10.70 22.30 -7.19
N ILE A 108 9.86 21.57 -6.48
CA ILE A 108 9.19 22.11 -5.31
C ILE A 108 9.98 21.77 -4.06
N SER A 109 9.99 22.68 -3.09
CA SER A 109 10.45 22.34 -1.75
C SER A 109 9.49 21.31 -1.16
N ILE A 110 9.97 20.09 -1.02
CA ILE A 110 9.24 19.07 -0.25
C ILE A 110 9.51 19.43 1.20
N ASP A 111 8.45 19.74 1.93
CA ASP A 111 8.54 19.89 3.38
C ASP A 111 9.06 18.58 3.95
N ASN A 112 10.30 18.57 4.42
CA ASN A 112 11.01 17.37 4.92
C ASN A 112 10.44 16.85 6.26
N LYS A 113 9.27 17.32 6.64
CA LYS A 113 8.57 16.76 7.80
C LYS A 113 8.06 15.36 7.45
N TRP A 114 8.81 14.39 7.89
CA TRP A 114 8.38 13.01 7.89
C TRP A 114 7.09 12.91 8.69
N HIS A 115 6.02 12.47 8.06
CA HIS A 115 4.79 12.17 8.78
C HIS A 115 5.02 10.86 9.53
N ARG A 116 5.27 11.00 10.82
CA ARG A 116 5.31 9.89 11.75
C ARG A 116 3.90 9.35 12.06
#